data_8baad52f13a8eb71916de3f917e5297d
#
_entry.id   8baad52f13a8eb71916de3f917e5297d
#
_cell.length_a   1.000
_cell.length_b   1.000
_cell.length_c   1.000
_cell.angle_alpha   90.00
_cell.angle_beta   90.00
_cell.angle_gamma   90.00
#
_symmetry.space_group_name_H-M   'P 1'
#
loop_
_entity.id
_entity.type
_entity.pdbx_description
1 polymer ?
#
loop_
_entity_poly.entity_id
_entity_poly.type
_entity_poly.pdbx_seq_one_letter_code
_entity_poly.pdbx_strand_id
1 'polypeptide(L)'
;MQLPSLKFGDLVARIPIIQGGMGVGVSLSGLASAVANEGGVGVIATAMIGMKDPNRKKDPVGADSRILTDEIRKAHENMTDGLLGVNIMCALTNFKELVTTAIAEQVDIIFSGAGLPLDLPQYLKEVSNDLKEKVRTKLVPIVSSGRAANILCRKWLSKFDYLPDGFVVEGPRAGGHLGFKPEQLNDPAFSLEKIVADVIQAVKPYAEKAQRQIPVIAAGGVYTGGDIAKFLRMGAAGVQMGTRFVATHECDADIAFKKAFVDARREDVTIIKSPVGLPGRALKNSFLEDVSRGKRSPRKCVFKCLRSCDEQKAPYCIAQALLNAYKGKLKNGFVFAGANAYLVDKIVSVRELFNSLKEEFDTFWYKEDPR
;
A
#
# COMPACT_ATOMS: atom_id res chain seq x y z
N MET A 1 -14.07 17.03 17.45
CA MET A 1 -13.73 15.73 18.10
C MET A 1 -12.40 15.26 17.53
N GLN A 2 -11.58 14.58 18.31
CA GLN A 2 -10.38 13.98 17.72
C GLN A 2 -10.77 12.66 17.04
N LEU A 3 -10.26 12.42 15.83
CA LEU A 3 -10.30 11.10 15.21
C LEU A 3 -9.79 10.04 16.21
N PRO A 4 -10.40 8.86 16.29
CA PRO A 4 -9.93 7.82 17.20
C PRO A 4 -8.51 7.36 16.80
N SER A 5 -7.71 6.96 17.79
CA SER A 5 -6.38 6.40 17.51
C SER A 5 -6.48 5.00 16.90
N LEU A 6 -5.54 4.67 16.00
CA LEU A 6 -5.38 3.32 15.44
C LEU A 6 -4.31 2.56 16.23
N LYS A 7 -4.65 1.35 16.72
CA LYS A 7 -3.76 0.54 17.55
C LYS A 7 -3.38 -0.78 16.88
N PHE A 8 -2.09 -1.09 16.89
CA PHE A 8 -1.54 -2.40 16.50
C PHE A 8 -0.79 -2.98 17.71
N GLY A 9 -1.52 -3.65 18.61
CA GLY A 9 -0.98 -4.07 19.90
C GLY A 9 -0.56 -2.87 20.76
N ASP A 10 0.73 -2.74 21.04
CA ASP A 10 1.33 -1.65 21.81
C ASP A 10 1.65 -0.39 20.97
N LEU A 11 1.62 -0.49 19.64
CA LEU A 11 1.83 0.66 18.75
C LEU A 11 0.54 1.46 18.57
N VAL A 12 0.65 2.79 18.58
CA VAL A 12 -0.49 3.70 18.47
C VAL A 12 -0.21 4.81 17.46
N ALA A 13 -0.98 4.85 16.37
CA ALA A 13 -1.07 6.02 15.51
C ALA A 13 -2.17 6.96 16.03
N ARG A 14 -1.88 8.24 16.21
CA ARG A 14 -2.84 9.23 16.74
C ARG A 14 -4.02 9.45 15.80
N ILE A 15 -3.78 9.30 14.50
CA ILE A 15 -4.78 9.47 13.43
C ILE A 15 -4.93 8.14 12.71
N PRO A 16 -6.17 7.62 12.51
CA PRO A 16 -6.42 6.30 11.94
C PRO A 16 -6.28 6.29 10.40
N ILE A 17 -5.28 6.96 9.89
CA ILE A 17 -5.00 7.09 8.45
C ILE A 17 -3.62 6.49 8.16
N ILE A 18 -3.60 5.53 7.24
CA ILE A 18 -2.39 4.93 6.70
C ILE A 18 -2.20 5.48 5.28
N GLN A 19 -1.03 6.02 4.98
CA GLN A 19 -0.65 6.26 3.60
C GLN A 19 -0.24 4.92 2.99
N GLY A 20 -0.98 4.44 1.99
CA GLY A 20 -0.69 3.16 1.34
C GLY A 20 0.64 3.18 0.59
N GLY A 21 1.39 2.09 0.68
CA GLY A 21 2.66 1.96 -0.03
C GLY A 21 2.48 2.01 -1.55
N MET A 22 3.14 2.93 -2.21
CA MET A 22 3.06 3.17 -3.65
C MET A 22 4.44 2.99 -4.30
N GLY A 23 4.64 1.81 -4.90
CA GLY A 23 5.80 1.55 -5.77
C GLY A 23 5.61 2.24 -7.13
N VAL A 24 6.56 2.48 -7.89
CA VAL A 24 8.01 2.35 -7.81
C VAL A 24 8.59 3.72 -7.45
N GLY A 25 9.02 3.88 -6.21
CA GLY A 25 9.61 5.16 -5.76
C GLY A 25 8.61 6.28 -5.44
N VAL A 26 7.29 6.06 -5.53
CA VAL A 26 6.26 7.08 -5.29
C VAL A 26 6.13 7.41 -3.81
N SER A 27 6.25 6.41 -2.92
CA SER A 27 6.33 6.62 -1.49
C SER A 27 7.65 6.07 -0.93
N LEU A 28 8.53 6.97 -0.58
CA LEU A 28 9.81 6.73 0.09
C LEU A 28 9.86 7.47 1.43
N SER A 29 11.05 7.77 1.94
CA SER A 29 11.25 8.42 3.22
C SER A 29 10.59 9.82 3.31
N GLY A 30 10.57 10.59 2.22
CA GLY A 30 9.99 11.93 2.19
C GLY A 30 8.51 11.93 2.53
N LEU A 31 7.71 11.17 1.77
CA LEU A 31 6.28 11.06 2.01
C LEU A 31 5.99 10.34 3.34
N ALA A 32 6.68 9.23 3.62
CA ALA A 32 6.41 8.42 4.79
C ALA A 32 6.63 9.20 6.10
N SER A 33 7.75 9.92 6.24
CA SER A 33 8.03 10.73 7.43
C SER A 33 7.03 11.88 7.60
N ALA A 34 6.64 12.55 6.50
CA ALA A 34 5.66 13.63 6.57
C ALA A 34 4.29 13.14 7.08
N VAL A 35 3.84 11.95 6.63
CA VAL A 35 2.58 11.35 7.10
C VAL A 35 2.68 10.92 8.57
N ALA A 36 3.79 10.34 8.99
CA ALA A 36 4.03 9.95 10.37
C ALA A 36 3.98 11.18 11.29
N ASN A 37 4.65 12.28 10.93
CA ASN A 37 4.68 13.53 11.69
C ASN A 37 3.29 14.16 11.90
N GLU A 38 2.35 13.95 10.97
CA GLU A 38 0.94 14.35 11.18
C GLU A 38 0.15 13.35 12.06
N GLY A 39 0.80 12.29 12.55
CA GLY A 39 0.24 11.31 13.49
C GLY A 39 -0.44 10.12 12.82
N GLY A 40 -0.28 9.95 11.52
CA GLY A 40 -0.72 8.78 10.76
C GLY A 40 0.33 7.67 10.72
N VAL A 41 0.18 6.74 9.78
CA VAL A 41 1.16 5.71 9.46
C VAL A 41 1.74 6.00 8.08
N GLY A 42 3.00 6.42 8.03
CA GLY A 42 3.74 6.61 6.78
C GLY A 42 4.32 5.29 6.29
N VAL A 43 4.29 5.05 4.97
CA VAL A 43 4.68 3.72 4.44
C VAL A 43 5.64 3.85 3.26
N ILE A 44 6.82 3.26 3.40
CA ILE A 44 7.80 3.10 2.32
C ILE A 44 7.43 1.89 1.47
N ALA A 45 7.39 2.05 0.14
CA ALA A 45 7.12 0.96 -0.79
C ALA A 45 8.42 0.37 -1.36
N THR A 46 8.59 -0.95 -1.26
CA THR A 46 9.84 -1.63 -1.61
C THR A 46 9.96 -2.04 -3.07
N ALA A 47 8.87 -2.03 -3.83
CA ALA A 47 8.90 -2.46 -5.22
C ALA A 47 9.92 -1.65 -6.04
N MET A 48 10.99 -2.31 -6.52
CA MET A 48 12.08 -1.71 -7.29
C MET A 48 12.85 -0.60 -6.55
N ILE A 49 12.89 -0.62 -5.23
CA ILE A 49 13.49 0.43 -4.40
C ILE A 49 14.98 0.64 -4.69
N GLY A 50 15.74 -0.42 -4.94
CA GLY A 50 17.18 -0.37 -5.24
C GLY A 50 17.55 0.18 -6.62
N MET A 51 16.60 0.75 -7.38
CA MET A 51 16.90 1.27 -8.72
C MET A 51 17.83 2.50 -8.73
N LYS A 52 18.01 3.14 -7.58
CA LYS A 52 18.94 4.27 -7.40
C LYS A 52 20.36 3.82 -7.04
N ASP A 53 20.56 2.55 -6.67
CA ASP A 53 21.87 2.04 -6.26
C ASP A 53 22.82 1.92 -7.47
N PRO A 54 23.99 2.55 -7.46
CA PRO A 54 24.97 2.47 -8.55
C PRO A 54 25.50 1.05 -8.78
N ASN A 55 25.49 0.20 -7.75
CA ASN A 55 25.97 -1.19 -7.80
C ASN A 55 24.89 -2.20 -8.21
N ARG A 56 23.65 -1.75 -8.48
CA ARG A 56 22.52 -2.63 -8.80
C ARG A 56 22.79 -3.65 -9.91
N LYS A 57 23.56 -3.29 -10.92
CA LYS A 57 23.88 -4.21 -12.02
C LYS A 57 24.70 -5.42 -11.58
N LYS A 58 25.55 -5.25 -10.55
CA LYS A 58 26.43 -6.29 -10.02
C LYS A 58 25.74 -7.09 -8.92
N ASP A 59 24.94 -6.44 -8.10
CA ASP A 59 24.26 -6.98 -6.94
C ASP A 59 22.84 -6.41 -6.81
N PRO A 60 21.85 -6.94 -7.57
CA PRO A 60 20.48 -6.42 -7.56
C PRO A 60 19.76 -6.58 -6.21
N VAL A 61 19.98 -7.71 -5.52
CA VAL A 61 19.33 -8.02 -4.24
C VAL A 61 19.90 -7.14 -3.13
N GLY A 62 21.22 -7.07 -3.00
CA GLY A 62 21.86 -6.20 -2.04
C GLY A 62 21.58 -4.71 -2.29
N ALA A 63 21.40 -4.31 -3.55
CA ALA A 63 20.98 -2.94 -3.89
C ALA A 63 19.61 -2.60 -3.31
N ASP A 64 18.64 -3.52 -3.40
CA ASP A 64 17.31 -3.29 -2.84
C ASP A 64 17.37 -3.19 -1.30
N SER A 65 18.16 -4.03 -0.62
CA SER A 65 18.37 -3.98 0.83
C SER A 65 19.09 -2.70 1.27
N ARG A 66 20.17 -2.30 0.59
CA ARG A 66 20.90 -1.05 0.94
C ARG A 66 20.01 0.19 0.84
N ILE A 67 19.30 0.33 -0.27
CA ILE A 67 18.41 1.50 -0.44
C ILE A 67 17.23 1.44 0.52
N LEU A 68 16.69 0.27 0.83
CA LEU A 68 15.63 0.14 1.85
C LEU A 68 16.14 0.58 3.22
N THR A 69 17.33 0.13 3.64
CA THR A 69 17.99 0.57 4.86
C THR A 69 18.17 2.09 4.90
N ASP A 70 18.69 2.69 3.80
CA ASP A 70 18.90 4.14 3.72
C ASP A 70 17.58 4.90 3.81
N GLU A 71 16.52 4.45 3.14
CA GLU A 71 15.22 5.11 3.17
C GLU A 71 14.53 4.98 4.55
N ILE A 72 14.65 3.83 5.23
CA ILE A 72 14.14 3.65 6.60
C ILE A 72 14.86 4.60 7.56
N ARG A 73 16.19 4.66 7.52
CA ARG A 73 16.99 5.52 8.40
C ARG A 73 16.69 6.99 8.17
N LYS A 74 16.62 7.45 6.90
CA LYS A 74 16.19 8.81 6.57
C LYS A 74 14.79 9.13 7.07
N ALA A 75 13.85 8.17 6.97
CA ALA A 75 12.52 8.39 7.51
C ALA A 75 12.58 8.58 9.03
N HIS A 76 13.29 7.74 9.77
CA HIS A 76 13.46 7.89 11.22
C HIS A 76 14.14 9.22 11.59
N GLU A 77 15.16 9.66 10.86
CA GLU A 77 15.82 10.96 11.07
C GLU A 77 14.86 12.14 10.89
N ASN A 78 13.91 12.04 9.95
CA ASN A 78 12.95 13.08 9.63
C ASN A 78 11.65 13.00 10.47
N MET A 79 11.44 11.90 11.18
CA MET A 79 10.26 11.71 12.03
C MET A 79 10.46 12.29 13.42
N THR A 80 9.42 12.98 13.88
CA THR A 80 9.32 13.45 15.27
C THR A 80 8.22 12.73 16.03
N ASP A 81 7.32 12.03 15.32
CA ASP A 81 6.17 11.31 15.88
C ASP A 81 5.61 10.31 14.83
N GLY A 82 4.58 9.53 15.21
CA GLY A 82 3.86 8.62 14.34
C GLY A 82 4.53 7.26 14.16
N LEU A 83 4.06 6.51 13.18
CA LEU A 83 4.53 5.15 12.89
C LEU A 83 5.07 5.04 11.47
N LEU A 84 6.17 4.28 11.33
CA LEU A 84 6.76 3.95 10.05
C LEU A 84 6.43 2.52 9.63
N GLY A 85 5.78 2.37 8.48
CA GLY A 85 5.54 1.08 7.85
C GLY A 85 6.38 0.87 6.59
N VAL A 86 6.50 -0.39 6.19
CA VAL A 86 7.08 -0.79 4.91
C VAL A 86 6.11 -1.70 4.18
N ASN A 87 5.82 -1.41 2.91
CA ASN A 87 4.98 -2.26 2.06
C ASN A 87 5.85 -3.20 1.21
N ILE A 88 5.63 -4.51 1.34
CA ILE A 88 6.41 -5.55 0.68
C ILE A 88 5.46 -6.53 -0.02
N MET A 89 5.52 -6.61 -1.35
CA MET A 89 4.69 -7.53 -2.12
C MET A 89 5.25 -8.96 -2.05
N CYS A 90 4.40 -9.96 -1.72
CA CYS A 90 4.77 -11.39 -1.73
C CYS A 90 5.28 -11.86 -3.09
N ALA A 91 4.85 -11.23 -4.18
CA ALA A 91 5.23 -11.59 -5.55
C ALA A 91 6.67 -11.19 -5.91
N LEU A 92 7.36 -10.39 -5.11
CA LEU A 92 8.76 -10.00 -5.36
C LEU A 92 9.69 -11.20 -5.24
N THR A 93 10.71 -11.25 -6.10
CA THR A 93 11.71 -12.34 -6.09
C THR A 93 12.59 -12.31 -4.83
N ASN A 94 12.88 -11.11 -4.31
CA ASN A 94 13.69 -10.82 -3.12
C ASN A 94 12.82 -10.51 -1.87
N PHE A 95 11.64 -11.14 -1.77
CA PHE A 95 10.70 -10.91 -0.67
C PHE A 95 11.32 -11.12 0.71
N LYS A 96 12.05 -12.25 0.88
CA LYS A 96 12.70 -12.59 2.16
C LYS A 96 13.69 -11.51 2.57
N GLU A 97 14.57 -11.14 1.68
CA GLU A 97 15.64 -10.16 1.94
C GLU A 97 15.07 -8.79 2.33
N LEU A 98 14.01 -8.34 1.65
CA LEU A 98 13.34 -7.09 1.99
C LEU A 98 12.66 -7.15 3.36
N VAL A 99 11.98 -8.27 3.67
CA VAL A 99 11.34 -8.46 4.97
C VAL A 99 12.37 -8.47 6.09
N THR A 100 13.45 -9.25 5.95
CA THR A 100 14.50 -9.33 6.99
C THR A 100 15.24 -8.01 7.16
N THR A 101 15.50 -7.27 6.07
CA THR A 101 16.05 -5.90 6.15
C THR A 101 15.12 -4.96 6.91
N ALA A 102 13.83 -4.93 6.59
CA ALA A 102 12.86 -4.07 7.25
C ALA A 102 12.74 -4.36 8.76
N ILE A 103 12.76 -5.65 9.13
CA ILE A 103 12.74 -6.07 10.54
C ILE A 103 14.04 -5.67 11.26
N ALA A 104 15.19 -5.88 10.63
CA ALA A 104 16.49 -5.53 11.20
C ALA A 104 16.66 -4.02 11.43
N GLU A 105 16.10 -3.19 10.54
CA GLU A 105 16.02 -1.73 10.69
C GLU A 105 14.86 -1.28 11.59
N GLN A 106 14.18 -2.20 12.28
CA GLN A 106 13.19 -1.96 13.34
C GLN A 106 11.99 -1.10 12.89
N VAL A 107 11.48 -1.30 11.65
CA VAL A 107 10.24 -0.64 11.24
C VAL A 107 9.08 -1.06 12.15
N ASP A 108 8.14 -0.16 12.39
CA ASP A 108 7.00 -0.44 13.25
C ASP A 108 6.06 -1.50 12.62
N ILE A 109 5.80 -1.41 11.31
CA ILE A 109 4.80 -2.26 10.65
C ILE A 109 5.29 -2.73 9.28
N ILE A 110 5.08 -4.03 8.98
CA ILE A 110 5.19 -4.57 7.62
C ILE A 110 3.79 -4.82 7.08
N PHE A 111 3.44 -4.11 5.99
CA PHE A 111 2.24 -4.36 5.19
C PHE A 111 2.60 -5.31 4.04
N SER A 112 1.95 -6.46 3.93
CA SER A 112 2.28 -7.43 2.90
C SER A 112 1.05 -7.96 2.16
N GLY A 113 1.09 -7.86 0.83
CA GLY A 113 0.02 -8.26 -0.10
C GLY A 113 0.58 -8.75 -1.43
N ALA A 114 -0.23 -8.68 -2.49
CA ALA A 114 0.07 -9.26 -3.80
C ALA A 114 0.40 -10.78 -3.69
N GLY A 115 -0.46 -11.50 -2.99
CA GLY A 115 -0.37 -12.88 -2.57
C GLY A 115 -0.60 -13.02 -1.05
N LEU A 116 -0.76 -14.25 -0.56
CA LEU A 116 -0.89 -14.52 0.87
C LEU A 116 0.50 -14.73 1.49
N PRO A 117 0.91 -13.89 2.47
CA PRO A 117 2.22 -14.00 3.12
C PRO A 117 2.23 -15.12 4.18
N LEU A 118 2.09 -16.37 3.75
CA LEU A 118 1.86 -17.52 4.64
C LEU A 118 3.00 -17.77 5.64
N ASP A 119 4.23 -17.41 5.28
CA ASP A 119 5.43 -17.65 6.07
C ASP A 119 6.03 -16.37 6.68
N LEU A 120 5.32 -15.24 6.61
CA LEU A 120 5.84 -13.95 7.07
C LEU A 120 6.28 -13.95 8.55
N PRO A 121 5.54 -14.57 9.51
CA PRO A 121 5.97 -14.59 10.91
C PRO A 121 7.28 -15.34 11.16
N GLN A 122 7.68 -16.25 10.27
CA GLN A 122 8.95 -16.94 10.38
C GLN A 122 10.14 -15.98 10.41
N TYR A 123 10.08 -14.92 9.60
CA TYR A 123 11.16 -13.94 9.49
C TYR A 123 11.33 -13.09 10.75
N LEU A 124 10.24 -12.80 11.49
CA LEU A 124 10.37 -12.17 12.82
C LEU A 124 11.22 -13.03 13.76
N LYS A 125 10.96 -14.33 13.77
CA LYS A 125 11.69 -15.27 14.63
C LYS A 125 13.15 -15.42 14.19
N GLU A 126 13.40 -15.52 12.88
CA GLU A 126 14.75 -15.60 12.32
C GLU A 126 15.57 -14.37 12.74
N VAL A 127 15.09 -13.16 12.45
CA VAL A 127 15.81 -11.92 12.76
C VAL A 127 15.95 -11.68 14.27
N SER A 128 14.91 -11.99 15.07
CA SER A 128 14.99 -11.86 16.53
C SER A 128 16.07 -12.77 17.13
N ASN A 129 16.24 -13.98 16.61
CA ASN A 129 17.30 -14.88 17.03
C ASN A 129 18.69 -14.34 16.64
N ASP A 130 18.83 -13.80 15.43
CA ASP A 130 20.10 -13.26 14.92
C ASP A 130 20.55 -12.02 15.71
N LEU A 131 19.61 -11.11 16.02
CA LEU A 131 19.88 -9.90 16.80
C LEU A 131 19.99 -10.16 18.31
N LYS A 132 19.54 -11.32 18.80
CA LYS A 132 19.40 -11.63 20.24
C LYS A 132 18.51 -10.63 20.99
N GLU A 133 17.60 -9.98 20.29
CA GLU A 133 16.69 -8.96 20.80
C GLU A 133 15.24 -9.27 20.38
N LYS A 134 14.29 -8.81 21.20
CA LYS A 134 12.87 -8.92 20.87
C LYS A 134 12.50 -7.89 19.82
N VAL A 135 12.14 -8.35 18.64
CA VAL A 135 11.66 -7.51 17.54
C VAL A 135 10.25 -6.98 17.84
N ARG A 136 10.02 -5.69 17.56
CA ARG A 136 8.75 -5.00 17.82
C ARG A 136 7.84 -4.87 16.59
N THR A 137 8.38 -5.14 15.41
CA THR A 137 7.68 -5.01 14.12
C THR A 137 6.37 -5.80 14.10
N LYS A 138 5.28 -5.13 13.73
CA LYS A 138 3.96 -5.72 13.57
C LYS A 138 3.74 -6.19 12.13
N LEU A 139 2.99 -7.28 11.97
CA LEU A 139 2.72 -7.88 10.67
C LEU A 139 1.24 -7.69 10.29
N VAL A 140 1.00 -6.92 9.24
CA VAL A 140 -0.33 -6.53 8.76
C VAL A 140 -0.52 -6.98 7.31
N PRO A 141 -1.12 -8.16 7.06
CA PRO A 141 -1.42 -8.61 5.70
C PRO A 141 -2.48 -7.74 5.03
N ILE A 142 -2.38 -7.66 3.68
CA ILE A 142 -3.39 -7.03 2.82
C ILE A 142 -4.22 -8.14 2.17
N VAL A 143 -5.54 -8.08 2.34
CA VAL A 143 -6.49 -9.10 1.86
C VAL A 143 -7.67 -8.45 1.14
N SER A 144 -8.39 -9.23 0.32
CA SER A 144 -9.59 -8.81 -0.40
C SER A 144 -10.81 -9.70 -0.08
N SER A 145 -10.77 -10.45 1.03
CA SER A 145 -11.90 -11.28 1.48
C SER A 145 -11.69 -11.81 2.89
N GLY A 146 -12.80 -12.11 3.63
CA GLY A 146 -12.76 -12.77 4.92
C GLY A 146 -12.17 -14.18 4.85
N ARG A 147 -12.37 -14.90 3.73
CA ARG A 147 -11.72 -16.19 3.50
C ARG A 147 -10.19 -16.09 3.54
N ALA A 148 -9.61 -15.08 2.90
CA ALA A 148 -8.17 -14.86 2.91
C ALA A 148 -7.66 -14.53 4.33
N ALA A 149 -8.37 -13.67 5.06
CA ALA A 149 -8.07 -13.35 6.46
C ALA A 149 -8.11 -14.60 7.36
N ASN A 150 -9.15 -15.41 7.24
CA ASN A 150 -9.29 -16.65 7.99
C ASN A 150 -8.16 -17.66 7.69
N ILE A 151 -7.76 -17.80 6.43
CA ILE A 151 -6.64 -18.67 6.04
C ILE A 151 -5.34 -18.21 6.73
N LEU A 152 -5.06 -16.90 6.75
CA LEU A 152 -3.87 -16.36 7.40
C LEU A 152 -3.90 -16.54 8.91
N CYS A 153 -5.01 -16.20 9.57
CA CYS A 153 -5.15 -16.42 11.01
C CYS A 153 -4.91 -17.89 11.39
N ARG A 154 -5.56 -18.81 10.68
CA ARG A 154 -5.42 -20.25 10.94
C ARG A 154 -4.00 -20.75 10.70
N LYS A 155 -3.38 -20.35 9.57
CA LYS A 155 -2.05 -20.83 9.19
C LYS A 155 -0.97 -20.27 10.09
N TRP A 156 -1.01 -18.97 10.39
CA TRP A 156 -0.02 -18.34 11.25
C TRP A 156 -0.11 -18.86 12.69
N LEU A 157 -1.35 -19.00 13.21
CA LEU A 157 -1.56 -19.55 14.55
C LEU A 157 -1.04 -20.99 14.66
N SER A 158 -1.39 -21.86 13.69
CA SER A 158 -1.01 -23.27 13.74
C SER A 158 0.49 -23.53 13.52
N LYS A 159 1.17 -22.71 12.72
CA LYS A 159 2.56 -22.94 12.33
C LYS A 159 3.56 -22.14 13.19
N PHE A 160 3.17 -20.95 13.65
CA PHE A 160 4.08 -20.01 14.27
C PHE A 160 3.63 -19.54 15.66
N ASP A 161 2.46 -19.97 16.13
CA ASP A 161 1.80 -19.45 17.33
C ASP A 161 1.68 -17.92 17.29
N TYR A 162 1.30 -17.39 16.13
CA TYR A 162 1.22 -15.97 15.86
C TYR A 162 -0.10 -15.62 15.15
N LEU A 163 -0.71 -14.50 15.52
CA LEU A 163 -1.88 -13.95 14.83
C LEU A 163 -1.50 -12.62 14.16
N PRO A 164 -2.07 -12.30 13.00
CA PRO A 164 -1.87 -10.99 12.40
C PRO A 164 -2.14 -9.85 13.38
N ASP A 165 -1.33 -8.80 13.34
CA ASP A 165 -1.51 -7.62 14.20
C ASP A 165 -2.60 -6.67 13.68
N GLY A 166 -3.09 -6.90 12.48
CA GLY A 166 -4.21 -6.23 11.83
C GLY A 166 -4.36 -6.74 10.40
N PHE A 167 -5.35 -6.22 9.69
CA PHE A 167 -5.57 -6.49 8.27
C PHE A 167 -5.90 -5.21 7.53
N VAL A 168 -5.25 -4.99 6.39
CA VAL A 168 -5.73 -4.03 5.39
C VAL A 168 -6.66 -4.78 4.43
N VAL A 169 -7.85 -4.27 4.24
CA VAL A 169 -8.86 -4.80 3.32
C VAL A 169 -8.90 -3.96 2.07
N GLU A 170 -8.37 -4.50 0.98
CA GLU A 170 -8.32 -3.79 -0.29
C GLU A 170 -9.56 -4.10 -1.14
N GLY A 171 -10.34 -3.06 -1.44
CA GLY A 171 -11.54 -3.15 -2.27
C GLY A 171 -11.27 -2.95 -3.77
N PRO A 172 -12.30 -3.19 -4.63
CA PRO A 172 -12.18 -3.15 -6.09
C PRO A 172 -11.92 -1.74 -6.65
N ARG A 173 -12.04 -0.67 -5.86
CA ARG A 173 -11.78 0.72 -6.28
C ARG A 173 -10.34 1.17 -6.01
N ALA A 174 -9.47 0.27 -5.56
CA ALA A 174 -8.06 0.55 -5.38
C ALA A 174 -7.34 0.91 -6.70
N GLY A 175 -6.19 1.54 -6.59
CA GLY A 175 -5.24 1.75 -7.69
C GLY A 175 -4.23 0.62 -7.77
N GLY A 176 -3.53 0.52 -8.89
CA GLY A 176 -2.55 -0.56 -9.08
C GLY A 176 -3.18 -1.88 -9.48
N HIS A 177 -2.51 -2.97 -9.18
CA HIS A 177 -3.02 -4.31 -9.44
C HIS A 177 -4.15 -4.66 -8.48
N LEU A 178 -5.21 -5.27 -9.04
CA LEU A 178 -6.43 -5.56 -8.30
C LEU A 178 -6.54 -7.07 -8.06
N GLY A 179 -6.81 -7.46 -6.82
CA GLY A 179 -7.04 -8.83 -6.40
C GLY A 179 -8.44 -9.37 -6.77
N PHE A 180 -9.04 -8.84 -7.84
CA PHE A 180 -10.39 -9.14 -8.31
C PHE A 180 -10.38 -9.53 -9.77
N LYS A 181 -11.37 -10.32 -10.20
CA LYS A 181 -11.62 -10.54 -11.62
C LYS A 181 -12.28 -9.29 -12.23
N PRO A 182 -12.14 -9.04 -13.55
CA PRO A 182 -12.71 -7.86 -14.20
C PRO A 182 -14.20 -7.68 -13.94
N GLU A 183 -15.00 -8.77 -13.96
CA GLU A 183 -16.44 -8.76 -13.72
C GLU A 183 -16.82 -8.39 -12.28
N GLN A 184 -15.92 -8.57 -11.32
CA GLN A 184 -16.15 -8.27 -9.90
C GLN A 184 -15.93 -6.78 -9.57
N LEU A 185 -15.24 -6.03 -10.45
CA LEU A 185 -14.82 -4.66 -10.15
C LEU A 185 -15.98 -3.69 -9.97
N ASN A 186 -17.13 -3.97 -10.63
CA ASN A 186 -18.34 -3.16 -10.55
C ASN A 186 -19.51 -3.91 -9.91
N ASP A 187 -19.29 -5.13 -9.42
CA ASP A 187 -20.32 -5.91 -8.76
C ASP A 187 -20.50 -5.45 -7.30
N PRO A 188 -21.71 -5.00 -6.91
CA PRO A 188 -21.99 -4.59 -5.53
C PRO A 188 -21.70 -5.68 -4.47
N ALA A 189 -21.67 -6.96 -4.86
CA ALA A 189 -21.32 -8.06 -3.98
C ALA A 189 -19.87 -7.98 -3.48
N PHE A 190 -19.01 -7.30 -4.24
CA PHE A 190 -17.59 -7.08 -3.92
C PHE A 190 -17.29 -5.65 -3.47
N SER A 191 -18.31 -4.88 -3.05
CA SER A 191 -18.08 -3.54 -2.51
C SER A 191 -17.16 -3.58 -1.30
N LEU A 192 -16.38 -2.52 -1.08
CA LEU A 192 -15.45 -2.42 0.06
C LEU A 192 -16.19 -2.59 1.38
N GLU A 193 -17.41 -2.05 1.50
CA GLU A 193 -18.26 -2.16 2.66
C GLU A 193 -18.54 -3.62 3.04
N LYS A 194 -18.93 -4.42 2.05
CA LYS A 194 -19.22 -5.86 2.27
C LYS A 194 -17.96 -6.63 2.63
N ILE A 195 -16.84 -6.37 1.95
CA ILE A 195 -15.59 -7.07 2.21
C ILE A 195 -15.05 -6.70 3.60
N VAL A 196 -15.14 -5.43 4.03
CA VAL A 196 -14.72 -4.99 5.37
C VAL A 196 -15.55 -5.71 6.44
N ALA A 197 -16.88 -5.75 6.28
CA ALA A 197 -17.76 -6.45 7.21
C ALA A 197 -17.43 -7.96 7.27
N ASP A 198 -17.20 -8.61 6.12
CA ASP A 198 -16.81 -10.02 6.01
C ASP A 198 -15.48 -10.31 6.73
N VAL A 199 -14.47 -9.43 6.55
CA VAL A 199 -13.18 -9.59 7.24
C VAL A 199 -13.31 -9.38 8.74
N ILE A 200 -14.07 -8.37 9.21
CA ILE A 200 -14.32 -8.14 10.64
C ILE A 200 -14.94 -9.40 11.27
N GLN A 201 -15.95 -10.00 10.63
CA GLN A 201 -16.56 -11.23 11.09
C GLN A 201 -15.59 -12.42 11.08
N ALA A 202 -14.78 -12.54 10.05
CA ALA A 202 -13.82 -13.64 9.91
C ALA A 202 -12.71 -13.62 10.97
N VAL A 203 -12.28 -12.45 11.44
CA VAL A 203 -11.19 -12.31 12.42
C VAL A 203 -11.70 -12.33 13.87
N LYS A 204 -12.98 -12.05 14.10
CA LYS A 204 -13.59 -11.94 15.43
C LYS A 204 -13.33 -13.15 16.34
N PRO A 205 -13.51 -14.42 15.91
CA PRO A 205 -13.27 -15.58 16.78
C PRO A 205 -11.81 -15.69 17.25
N TYR A 206 -10.86 -15.26 16.41
CA TYR A 206 -9.43 -15.26 16.75
C TYR A 206 -9.08 -14.15 17.73
N ALA A 207 -9.66 -12.97 17.56
CA ALA A 207 -9.48 -11.83 18.47
C ALA A 207 -10.02 -12.13 19.87
N GLU A 208 -11.24 -12.72 19.96
CA GLU A 208 -11.88 -13.14 21.20
C GLU A 208 -11.06 -14.21 21.93
N LYS A 209 -10.64 -15.27 21.22
CA LYS A 209 -9.82 -16.34 21.80
C LYS A 209 -8.46 -15.82 22.31
N ALA A 210 -7.84 -14.89 21.59
CA ALA A 210 -6.55 -14.31 21.97
C ALA A 210 -6.67 -13.14 22.97
N GLN A 211 -7.89 -12.73 23.34
CA GLN A 211 -8.18 -11.57 24.19
C GLN A 211 -7.46 -10.30 23.76
N ARG A 212 -7.33 -10.11 22.44
CA ARG A 212 -6.73 -8.91 21.85
C ARG A 212 -7.48 -8.45 20.59
N GLN A 213 -7.42 -7.16 20.32
CA GLN A 213 -7.98 -6.63 19.07
C GLN A 213 -7.10 -7.01 17.87
N ILE A 214 -7.75 -7.30 16.74
CA ILE A 214 -7.14 -7.44 15.42
C ILE A 214 -7.78 -6.34 14.55
N PRO A 215 -7.19 -5.15 14.45
CA PRO A 215 -7.77 -4.02 13.72
C PRO A 215 -7.92 -4.35 12.23
N VAL A 216 -9.06 -3.95 11.66
CA VAL A 216 -9.37 -4.06 10.23
C VAL A 216 -9.38 -2.67 9.64
N ILE A 217 -8.59 -2.45 8.59
CA ILE A 217 -8.36 -1.16 7.94
C ILE A 217 -8.98 -1.19 6.54
N ALA A 218 -9.87 -0.25 6.22
CA ALA A 218 -10.52 -0.14 4.92
C ALA A 218 -9.61 0.56 3.90
N ALA A 219 -9.43 -0.03 2.71
CA ALA A 219 -8.60 0.52 1.64
C ALA A 219 -9.24 0.36 0.26
N GLY A 220 -8.93 1.28 -0.67
CA GLY A 220 -9.42 1.19 -2.06
C GLY A 220 -10.75 1.89 -2.29
N GLY A 221 -10.66 3.17 -2.61
CA GLY A 221 -11.80 4.05 -2.88
C GLY A 221 -12.11 5.04 -1.75
N VAL A 222 -11.45 4.95 -0.61
CA VAL A 222 -11.52 5.96 0.46
C VAL A 222 -10.83 7.24 -0.03
N TYR A 223 -11.54 8.38 0.02
CA TYR A 223 -11.05 9.65 -0.52
C TYR A 223 -11.32 10.84 0.38
N THR A 224 -12.46 10.91 1.06
CA THR A 224 -12.92 12.02 1.89
C THR A 224 -12.91 11.68 3.38
N GLY A 225 -12.98 12.72 4.24
CA GLY A 225 -13.24 12.55 5.66
C GLY A 225 -14.59 11.87 5.95
N GLY A 226 -15.59 12.08 5.08
CA GLY A 226 -16.87 11.35 5.13
C GLY A 226 -16.71 9.85 4.89
N ASP A 227 -15.84 9.44 3.95
CA ASP A 227 -15.54 8.02 3.77
C ASP A 227 -14.88 7.43 5.01
N ILE A 228 -13.96 8.19 5.65
CA ILE A 228 -13.32 7.77 6.91
C ILE A 228 -14.39 7.55 7.98
N ALA A 229 -15.29 8.53 8.20
CA ALA A 229 -16.37 8.44 9.16
C ALA A 229 -17.25 7.20 8.90
N LYS A 230 -17.61 6.96 7.65
CA LYS A 230 -18.41 5.79 7.22
C LYS A 230 -17.75 4.48 7.64
N PHE A 231 -16.48 4.25 7.29
CA PHE A 231 -15.83 2.98 7.60
C PHE A 231 -15.55 2.79 9.09
N LEU A 232 -15.26 3.86 9.84
CA LEU A 232 -15.13 3.78 11.29
C LEU A 232 -16.45 3.40 11.96
N ARG A 233 -17.61 3.95 11.52
CA ARG A 233 -18.95 3.55 12.00
C ARG A 233 -19.28 2.10 11.67
N MET A 234 -18.76 1.56 10.58
CA MET A 234 -18.90 0.15 10.20
C MET A 234 -18.01 -0.79 11.02
N GLY A 235 -17.19 -0.28 11.93
CA GLY A 235 -16.30 -1.05 12.79
C GLY A 235 -14.88 -1.24 12.24
N ALA A 236 -14.51 -0.59 11.15
CA ALA A 236 -13.10 -0.50 10.76
C ALA A 236 -12.33 0.31 11.81
N ALA A 237 -11.09 -0.07 12.09
CA ALA A 237 -10.22 0.64 13.04
C ALA A 237 -9.51 1.85 12.41
N GLY A 238 -9.47 1.91 11.10
CA GLY A 238 -8.83 2.98 10.34
C GLY A 238 -9.01 2.78 8.83
N VAL A 239 -8.36 3.64 8.07
CA VAL A 239 -8.38 3.62 6.61
C VAL A 239 -6.99 3.68 6.02
N GLN A 240 -6.82 3.09 4.81
CA GLN A 240 -5.60 3.27 4.01
C GLN A 240 -5.95 3.99 2.71
N MET A 241 -5.19 5.03 2.39
CA MET A 241 -5.40 5.90 1.24
C MET A 241 -4.10 6.04 0.44
N GLY A 242 -4.18 6.01 -0.89
CA GLY A 242 -3.03 6.25 -1.77
C GLY A 242 -3.20 7.52 -2.60
N THR A 243 -4.27 7.60 -3.38
CA THR A 243 -4.53 8.64 -4.39
C THR A 243 -4.34 10.08 -3.87
N ARG A 244 -4.87 10.40 -2.68
CA ARG A 244 -4.73 11.73 -2.06
C ARG A 244 -3.27 12.07 -1.75
N PHE A 245 -2.47 11.09 -1.33
CA PHE A 245 -1.06 11.27 -0.98
C PHE A 245 -0.13 11.42 -2.18
N VAL A 246 -0.53 10.95 -3.38
CA VAL A 246 0.25 11.19 -4.60
C VAL A 246 0.34 12.68 -4.92
N ALA A 247 -0.77 13.41 -4.77
CA ALA A 247 -0.82 14.84 -5.06
C ALA A 247 -0.40 15.68 -3.83
N THR A 248 0.74 15.31 -3.23
CA THR A 248 1.35 16.09 -2.14
C THR A 248 2.75 16.57 -2.52
N HIS A 249 3.20 17.64 -1.88
CA HIS A 249 4.55 18.16 -2.08
C HIS A 249 5.59 17.13 -1.69
N GLU A 250 5.33 16.38 -0.60
CA GLU A 250 6.23 15.40 0.00
C GLU A 250 6.26 14.05 -0.73
N CYS A 251 5.30 13.77 -1.62
CA CYS A 251 5.37 12.59 -2.48
C CYS A 251 6.68 12.57 -3.27
N ASP A 252 7.39 11.44 -3.26
CA ASP A 252 8.75 11.31 -3.79
C ASP A 252 8.81 11.20 -5.32
N ALA A 253 7.67 11.16 -6.02
CA ALA A 253 7.60 11.12 -7.48
C ALA A 253 7.81 12.49 -8.12
N ASP A 254 8.25 12.49 -9.40
CA ASP A 254 8.40 13.69 -10.22
C ASP A 254 7.10 14.50 -10.30
N ILE A 255 7.23 15.82 -10.46
CA ILE A 255 6.08 16.73 -10.55
C ILE A 255 5.11 16.37 -11.70
N ALA A 256 5.62 15.84 -12.82
CA ALA A 256 4.77 15.42 -13.93
C ALA A 256 3.90 14.19 -13.56
N PHE A 257 4.40 13.30 -12.67
CA PHE A 257 3.62 12.21 -12.13
C PHE A 257 2.43 12.73 -11.29
N LYS A 258 2.68 13.70 -10.40
CA LYS A 258 1.66 14.34 -9.55
C LYS A 258 0.63 15.10 -10.38
N LYS A 259 1.07 15.86 -11.38
CA LYS A 259 0.22 16.59 -12.32
C LYS A 259 -0.70 15.67 -13.12
N ALA A 260 -0.27 14.45 -13.45
CA ALA A 260 -1.13 13.48 -14.13
C ALA A 260 -2.39 13.14 -13.32
N PHE A 261 -2.38 13.26 -11.99
CA PHE A 261 -3.58 13.11 -11.15
C PHE A 261 -4.44 14.38 -11.17
N VAL A 262 -3.82 15.56 -11.10
CA VAL A 262 -4.54 16.85 -11.13
C VAL A 262 -5.25 17.08 -12.46
N ASP A 263 -4.61 16.66 -13.56
CA ASP A 263 -5.14 16.83 -14.91
C ASP A 263 -6.13 15.71 -15.31
N ALA A 264 -6.28 14.65 -14.48
CA ALA A 264 -7.09 13.48 -14.80
C ALA A 264 -8.59 13.78 -14.77
N ARG A 265 -9.31 13.29 -15.79
CA ARG A 265 -10.77 13.28 -15.83
C ARG A 265 -11.30 11.89 -15.50
N ARG A 266 -12.60 11.79 -15.24
CA ARG A 266 -13.24 10.51 -14.90
C ARG A 266 -13.05 9.45 -16.01
N GLU A 267 -13.10 9.84 -17.26
CA GLU A 267 -12.90 8.99 -18.44
C GLU A 267 -11.45 8.52 -18.62
N ASP A 268 -10.48 9.16 -17.96
CA ASP A 268 -9.08 8.76 -18.01
C ASP A 268 -8.77 7.61 -17.05
N VAL A 269 -9.63 7.37 -16.04
CA VAL A 269 -9.48 6.25 -15.11
C VAL A 269 -9.91 4.96 -15.80
N THR A 270 -8.96 4.07 -16.06
CA THR A 270 -9.21 2.87 -16.87
C THR A 270 -8.67 1.60 -16.20
N ILE A 271 -9.22 0.45 -16.60
CA ILE A 271 -8.70 -0.87 -16.23
C ILE A 271 -7.84 -1.38 -17.38
N ILE A 272 -6.62 -1.77 -17.04
CA ILE A 272 -5.65 -2.36 -17.97
C ILE A 272 -5.43 -3.83 -17.65
N LYS A 273 -5.09 -4.61 -18.66
CA LYS A 273 -4.53 -5.95 -18.47
C LYS A 273 -3.02 -5.80 -18.24
N SER A 274 -2.61 -5.99 -17.00
CA SER A 274 -1.19 -5.89 -16.64
C SER A 274 -0.38 -7.04 -17.23
N PRO A 275 0.91 -6.83 -17.55
CA PRO A 275 1.82 -7.91 -17.97
C PRO A 275 1.94 -9.07 -16.98
N VAL A 276 1.58 -8.86 -15.72
CA VAL A 276 1.61 -9.88 -14.66
C VAL A 276 0.32 -10.70 -14.55
N GLY A 277 -0.62 -10.53 -15.49
CA GLY A 277 -1.83 -11.32 -15.56
C GLY A 277 -3.00 -10.84 -14.71
N LEU A 278 -2.84 -9.78 -13.93
CA LEU A 278 -3.90 -9.18 -13.11
C LEU A 278 -4.51 -7.94 -13.80
N PRO A 279 -5.79 -7.61 -13.57
CA PRO A 279 -6.29 -6.29 -13.91
C PRO A 279 -5.58 -5.22 -13.06
N GLY A 280 -5.37 -4.05 -13.65
CA GLY A 280 -4.79 -2.91 -12.95
C GLY A 280 -5.57 -1.63 -13.25
N ARG A 281 -5.74 -0.75 -12.26
CA ARG A 281 -6.37 0.54 -12.50
C ARG A 281 -5.30 1.62 -12.66
N ALA A 282 -5.40 2.36 -13.76
CA ALA A 282 -4.41 3.34 -14.18
C ALA A 282 -5.07 4.58 -14.81
N LEU A 283 -4.31 5.63 -14.99
CA LEU A 283 -4.68 6.76 -15.83
C LEU A 283 -4.29 6.49 -17.28
N LYS A 284 -5.26 6.67 -18.20
CA LYS A 284 -5.07 6.54 -19.63
C LYS A 284 -4.08 7.58 -20.14
N ASN A 285 -3.16 7.16 -21.00
CA ASN A 285 -2.20 8.02 -21.66
C ASN A 285 -1.71 7.42 -22.98
N SER A 286 -0.89 8.16 -23.73
CA SER A 286 -0.35 7.71 -25.02
C SER A 286 0.45 6.40 -24.95
N PHE A 287 1.14 6.13 -23.83
CA PHE A 287 1.84 4.86 -23.63
C PHE A 287 0.88 3.67 -23.60
N LEU A 288 -0.20 3.74 -22.84
CA LEU A 288 -1.21 2.68 -22.75
C LEU A 288 -2.00 2.52 -24.06
N GLU A 289 -2.22 3.62 -24.79
CA GLU A 289 -2.81 3.55 -26.14
C GLU A 289 -1.88 2.82 -27.14
N ASP A 290 -0.58 3.09 -27.10
CA ASP A 290 0.39 2.35 -27.92
C ASP A 290 0.42 0.86 -27.56
N VAL A 291 0.32 0.52 -26.26
CA VAL A 291 0.22 -0.88 -25.80
C VAL A 291 -1.04 -1.54 -26.35
N SER A 292 -2.19 -0.89 -26.27
CA SER A 292 -3.47 -1.46 -26.76
C SER A 292 -3.50 -1.66 -28.28
N ARG A 293 -2.72 -0.85 -29.03
CA ARG A 293 -2.56 -0.95 -30.49
C ARG A 293 -1.45 -1.94 -30.91
N GLY A 294 -0.82 -2.64 -29.96
CA GLY A 294 0.27 -3.56 -30.24
C GLY A 294 1.57 -2.90 -30.71
N LYS A 295 1.75 -1.58 -30.51
CA LYS A 295 2.94 -0.84 -30.91
C LYS A 295 4.12 -1.00 -29.96
N ARG A 296 3.93 -1.68 -28.84
CA ARG A 296 4.96 -1.95 -27.85
C ARG A 296 5.25 -3.44 -27.80
N SER A 297 6.51 -3.80 -27.66
CA SER A 297 6.97 -5.18 -27.52
C SER A 297 7.91 -5.31 -26.33
N PRO A 298 7.97 -6.48 -25.70
CA PRO A 298 8.89 -6.71 -24.60
C PRO A 298 10.34 -6.62 -25.11
N ARG A 299 11.18 -6.08 -24.23
CA ARG A 299 12.64 -6.17 -24.36
C ARG A 299 13.12 -7.26 -23.42
N LYS A 300 14.33 -7.77 -23.62
CA LYS A 300 14.98 -8.68 -22.70
C LYS A 300 14.88 -8.15 -21.28
N CYS A 301 14.31 -8.94 -20.37
CA CYS A 301 14.14 -8.54 -18.98
C CYS A 301 15.49 -8.45 -18.25
N VAL A 302 15.77 -7.31 -17.66
CA VAL A 302 16.99 -7.07 -16.88
C VAL A 302 16.72 -7.02 -15.37
N PHE A 303 15.45 -7.05 -14.97
CA PHE A 303 15.07 -6.84 -13.58
C PHE A 303 14.76 -8.11 -12.80
N LYS A 304 14.12 -9.11 -13.45
CA LYS A 304 13.63 -10.35 -12.80
C LYS A 304 12.93 -10.10 -11.47
N CYS A 305 12.13 -9.01 -11.42
CA CYS A 305 11.60 -8.44 -10.18
C CYS A 305 10.39 -9.18 -9.61
N LEU A 306 9.65 -9.94 -10.45
CA LEU A 306 8.42 -10.62 -10.04
C LEU A 306 8.49 -12.10 -10.43
N ARG A 307 8.07 -12.97 -9.51
CA ARG A 307 8.07 -14.44 -9.71
C ARG A 307 7.13 -14.90 -10.82
N SER A 308 6.01 -14.20 -11.03
CA SER A 308 4.96 -14.56 -11.99
C SER A 308 5.11 -13.89 -13.36
N CYS A 309 6.15 -13.08 -13.58
CA CYS A 309 6.31 -12.36 -14.84
C CYS A 309 6.86 -13.28 -15.95
N ASP A 310 6.05 -13.47 -17.00
CA ASP A 310 6.49 -14.12 -18.24
C ASP A 310 6.97 -13.05 -19.22
N GLU A 311 8.29 -12.85 -19.30
CA GLU A 311 8.90 -11.80 -20.12
C GLU A 311 8.68 -12.00 -21.62
N GLN A 312 8.44 -13.23 -22.06
CA GLN A 312 8.23 -13.52 -23.49
C GLN A 312 6.82 -13.16 -23.97
N LYS A 313 5.84 -13.20 -23.06
CA LYS A 313 4.42 -12.88 -23.34
C LYS A 313 4.02 -11.47 -22.95
N ALA A 314 4.84 -10.78 -22.13
CA ALA A 314 4.54 -9.46 -21.66
C ALA A 314 4.61 -8.43 -22.82
N PRO A 315 3.58 -7.58 -23.04
CA PRO A 315 3.61 -6.58 -24.11
C PRO A 315 4.60 -5.43 -23.81
N TYR A 316 5.05 -5.30 -22.56
CA TYR A 316 6.07 -4.33 -22.09
C TYR A 316 6.58 -4.72 -20.71
N CYS A 317 7.73 -4.18 -20.32
CA CYS A 317 8.25 -4.34 -18.95
C CYS A 317 7.53 -3.36 -18.00
N ILE A 318 6.73 -3.90 -17.05
CA ILE A 318 5.96 -3.07 -16.10
C ILE A 318 6.86 -2.26 -15.18
N ALA A 319 7.95 -2.85 -14.69
CA ALA A 319 8.91 -2.15 -13.83
C ALA A 319 9.53 -0.94 -14.55
N GLN A 320 9.93 -1.11 -15.82
CA GLN A 320 10.48 -0.01 -16.60
C GLN A 320 9.44 1.08 -16.88
N ALA A 321 8.20 0.71 -17.19
CA ALA A 321 7.12 1.67 -17.43
C ALA A 321 6.83 2.50 -16.17
N LEU A 322 6.74 1.87 -14.99
CA LEU A 322 6.51 2.56 -13.72
C LEU A 322 7.71 3.44 -13.31
N LEU A 323 8.95 2.96 -13.54
CA LEU A 323 10.16 3.78 -13.33
C LEU A 323 10.20 5.03 -14.23
N ASN A 324 9.79 4.88 -15.49
CA ASN A 324 9.71 6.01 -16.40
C ASN A 324 8.66 7.02 -15.91
N ALA A 325 7.50 6.54 -15.48
CA ALA A 325 6.46 7.40 -14.94
C ALA A 325 6.92 8.12 -13.67
N TYR A 326 7.54 7.41 -12.72
CA TYR A 326 8.15 7.98 -11.52
C TYR A 326 9.10 9.15 -11.85
N LYS A 327 9.88 9.02 -12.92
CA LYS A 327 10.82 10.05 -13.42
C LYS A 327 10.18 11.10 -14.34
N GLY A 328 8.86 11.22 -14.36
CA GLY A 328 8.11 12.17 -15.19
C GLY A 328 8.06 11.83 -16.69
N LYS A 329 8.61 10.69 -17.12
CA LYS A 329 8.68 10.28 -18.53
C LYS A 329 7.41 9.54 -18.97
N LEU A 330 6.25 10.19 -18.91
CA LEU A 330 4.93 9.58 -19.12
C LEU A 330 4.69 9.06 -20.54
N LYS A 331 5.42 9.54 -21.55
CA LYS A 331 5.41 8.96 -22.92
C LYS A 331 5.97 7.54 -22.98
N ASN A 332 6.77 7.13 -21.97
CA ASN A 332 7.41 5.82 -21.89
C ASN A 332 6.96 5.02 -20.67
N GLY A 333 5.87 5.44 -20.01
CA GLY A 333 5.32 4.80 -18.85
C GLY A 333 3.91 5.29 -18.54
N PHE A 334 3.31 4.76 -17.49
CA PHE A 334 1.96 5.11 -17.07
C PHE A 334 1.86 5.14 -15.55
N VAL A 335 0.79 5.76 -15.04
CA VAL A 335 0.54 5.93 -13.61
C VAL A 335 -0.58 5.00 -13.19
N PHE A 336 -0.34 4.19 -12.17
CA PHE A 336 -1.43 3.53 -11.46
C PHE A 336 -2.21 4.54 -10.61
N ALA A 337 -3.53 4.43 -10.57
CA ALA A 337 -4.38 5.36 -9.86
C ALA A 337 -5.64 4.69 -9.32
N GLY A 338 -6.15 5.13 -8.19
CA GLY A 338 -7.44 4.70 -7.63
C GLY A 338 -8.63 5.21 -8.44
N ALA A 339 -9.80 4.64 -8.22
CA ALA A 339 -11.02 5.01 -8.93
C ALA A 339 -11.42 6.48 -8.77
N ASN A 340 -10.98 7.12 -7.69
CA ASN A 340 -11.26 8.52 -7.36
C ASN A 340 -10.14 9.49 -7.78
N ALA A 341 -9.20 9.07 -8.64
CA ALA A 341 -8.06 9.91 -9.04
C ALA A 341 -8.49 11.23 -9.71
N TYR A 342 -9.58 11.21 -10.45
CA TYR A 342 -10.15 12.40 -11.12
C TYR A 342 -10.72 13.47 -10.18
N LEU A 343 -10.79 13.19 -8.87
CA LEU A 343 -11.21 14.17 -7.85
C LEU A 343 -10.04 14.99 -7.31
N VAL A 344 -8.83 14.67 -7.69
CA VAL A 344 -7.64 15.43 -7.30
C VAL A 344 -7.59 16.71 -8.14
N ASP A 345 -7.63 17.87 -7.47
CA ASP A 345 -7.72 19.18 -8.11
C ASP A 345 -6.44 20.01 -7.97
N LYS A 346 -5.61 19.69 -6.97
CA LYS A 346 -4.37 20.43 -6.68
C LYS A 346 -3.35 19.59 -5.92
N ILE A 347 -2.09 20.04 -5.94
CA ILE A 347 -1.01 19.51 -5.11
C ILE A 347 -0.96 20.34 -3.83
N VAL A 348 -0.99 19.67 -2.68
CA VAL A 348 -1.01 20.28 -1.34
C VAL A 348 0.10 19.68 -0.49
N SER A 349 0.37 20.22 0.70
CA SER A 349 1.20 19.54 1.69
C SER A 349 0.45 18.39 2.37
N VAL A 350 1.18 17.43 2.92
CA VAL A 350 0.58 16.36 3.75
C VAL A 350 -0.20 16.96 4.92
N ARG A 351 0.31 18.03 5.52
CA ARG A 351 -0.38 18.75 6.60
C ARG A 351 -1.72 19.34 6.16
N GLU A 352 -1.76 20.02 5.02
CA GLU A 352 -3.02 20.56 4.47
C GLU A 352 -4.01 19.43 4.16
N LEU A 353 -3.53 18.31 3.63
CA LEU A 353 -4.35 17.14 3.37
C LEU A 353 -4.97 16.58 4.68
N PHE A 354 -4.17 16.40 5.73
CA PHE A 354 -4.68 15.93 7.02
C PHE A 354 -5.69 16.88 7.64
N ASN A 355 -5.46 18.20 7.54
CA ASN A 355 -6.41 19.20 8.04
C ASN A 355 -7.75 19.13 7.28
N SER A 356 -7.71 19.07 5.94
CA SER A 356 -8.91 18.90 5.12
C SER A 356 -9.69 17.62 5.48
N LEU A 357 -8.99 16.49 5.64
CA LEU A 357 -9.63 15.23 6.01
C LEU A 357 -10.28 15.27 7.40
N LYS A 358 -9.65 15.96 8.37
CA LYS A 358 -10.22 16.16 9.72
C LYS A 358 -11.47 17.02 9.68
N GLU A 359 -11.45 18.15 8.95
CA GLU A 359 -12.59 19.04 8.78
C GLU A 359 -13.77 18.34 8.10
N GLU A 360 -13.48 17.62 7.01
CA GLU A 360 -14.47 16.79 6.31
C GLU A 360 -15.06 15.71 7.24
N PHE A 361 -14.19 15.01 8.01
CA PHE A 361 -14.62 14.00 8.97
C PHE A 361 -15.57 14.60 10.03
N ASP A 362 -15.21 15.69 10.67
CA ASP A 362 -16.02 16.34 11.69
C ASP A 362 -17.38 16.74 11.12
N THR A 363 -17.42 17.27 9.89
CA THR A 363 -18.66 17.65 9.22
C THR A 363 -19.61 16.47 9.05
N PHE A 364 -19.11 15.30 8.66
CA PHE A 364 -19.93 14.09 8.45
C PHE A 364 -20.27 13.39 9.77
N TRP A 365 -19.36 13.38 10.72
CA TRP A 365 -19.55 12.69 11.99
C TRP A 365 -20.69 13.30 12.81
N TYR A 366 -20.83 14.62 12.81
CA TYR A 366 -21.87 15.30 13.58
C TYR A 366 -23.21 15.43 12.84
N LYS A 367 -23.24 15.46 11.51
CA LYS A 367 -24.50 15.60 10.75
C LYS A 367 -25.42 14.39 10.87
N GLU A 368 -24.87 13.20 11.12
CA GLU A 368 -25.62 11.95 11.17
C GLU A 368 -25.79 11.39 12.60
N ASP A 369 -25.33 12.07 13.63
CA ASP A 369 -25.57 11.77 15.04
C ASP A 369 -26.15 13.03 15.74
N PRO A 370 -27.44 13.31 15.57
CA PRO A 370 -28.12 14.40 16.27
C PRO A 370 -28.40 13.98 17.72
N ARG A 371 -27.38 13.95 18.58
CA ARG A 371 -27.54 13.92 20.04
C ARG A 371 -27.30 15.29 20.62
#